data_578ed7adc3942dee20fd4dd6282544bd
#
_entry.id   578ed7adc3942dee20fd4dd6282544bd
#
_cell.length_a   1.000
_cell.length_b   1.000
_cell.length_c   1.000
_cell.angle_alpha   90.00
_cell.angle_beta   90.00
_cell.angle_gamma   90.00
#
_symmetry.space_group_name_H-M   'P 1'
#
loop_
_entity.id
_entity.type
_entity.pdbx_description
1 polymer ?
#
loop_
_entity_poly.entity_id
_entity_poly.type
_entity_poly.pdbx_seq_one_letter_code
_entity_poly.pdbx_strand_id
1 'polypeptide(L)'
;MTKTVVTFGEIMLRLSVPAGVRIETAAQFDVLPGGAESNVVAALARLGLRTAWCGALPDSPLGRLAANHLRMAGVNLEGVHWCGEGRMGVYFVEFAVPPRATQVIYDRADSCAARMT
;
A
#
# COMPACT_ATOMS: atom_id res chain seq x y z
N MET A 1 -5.67 -24.54 -18.90
CA MET A 1 -6.25 -24.02 -17.67
C MET A 1 -5.43 -22.88 -17.15
N THR A 2 -6.03 -21.71 -16.96
CA THR A 2 -5.30 -20.53 -16.49
C THR A 2 -5.23 -20.54 -14.98
N LYS A 3 -4.00 -20.43 -14.45
CA LYS A 3 -3.79 -20.37 -13.00
C LYS A 3 -3.80 -18.91 -12.55
N THR A 4 -4.29 -18.67 -11.34
CA THR A 4 -4.30 -17.35 -10.73
C THR A 4 -3.28 -17.34 -9.59
N VAL A 5 -2.44 -16.30 -9.57
CA VAL A 5 -1.52 -16.06 -8.46
C VAL A 5 -2.27 -15.22 -7.43
N VAL A 6 -2.38 -15.75 -6.21
CA VAL A 6 -3.08 -15.07 -5.12
C VAL A 6 -2.06 -14.71 -4.05
N THR A 7 -2.08 -13.45 -3.60
CA THR A 7 -1.25 -13.01 -2.47
C THR A 7 -2.14 -12.51 -1.35
N PHE A 8 -1.63 -12.56 -0.13
CA PHE A 8 -2.33 -12.11 1.06
C PHE A 8 -1.37 -11.27 1.90
N GLY A 9 -1.82 -10.11 2.34
CA GLY A 9 -0.98 -9.25 3.14
C GLY A 9 -1.61 -7.92 3.47
N GLU A 10 -0.80 -7.03 4.01
CA GLU A 10 -1.21 -5.66 4.30
C GLU A 10 -0.72 -4.71 3.21
N ILE A 11 -1.58 -3.80 2.79
CA ILE A 11 -1.20 -2.67 1.96
C ILE A 11 -1.33 -1.40 2.80
N MET A 12 -0.31 -0.55 2.74
CA MET A 12 -0.27 0.73 3.44
C MET A 12 -0.13 1.86 2.42
N LEU A 13 -0.39 3.09 2.84
CA LEU A 13 -0.07 4.25 2.03
C LEU A 13 1.32 4.75 2.40
N ARG A 14 2.18 4.85 1.41
CA ARG A 14 3.51 5.45 1.57
C ARG A 14 3.42 6.94 1.31
N LEU A 15 3.80 7.73 2.30
CA LEU A 15 3.85 9.19 2.22
C LEU A 15 5.33 9.58 2.19
N SER A 16 5.80 10.08 1.05
CA SER A 16 7.22 10.38 0.87
C SER A 16 7.44 11.82 0.45
N VAL A 17 8.62 12.31 0.75
CA VAL A 17 9.08 13.63 0.31
C VAL A 17 10.19 13.44 -0.72
N PRO A 18 10.45 14.45 -1.59
CA PRO A 18 11.56 14.36 -2.53
C PRO A 18 12.89 14.15 -1.81
N ALA A 19 13.84 13.50 -2.48
CA ALA A 19 15.16 13.26 -1.91
C ALA A 19 15.80 14.57 -1.47
N GLY A 20 16.33 14.58 -0.23
CA GLY A 20 16.95 15.76 0.36
C GLY A 20 16.00 16.71 1.07
N VAL A 21 14.70 16.54 0.94
CA VAL A 21 13.68 17.31 1.69
C VAL A 21 13.40 16.62 3.00
N ARG A 22 13.28 17.37 4.08
CA ARG A 22 12.96 16.83 5.40
C ARG A 22 11.46 16.78 5.61
N ILE A 23 10.99 15.74 6.29
CA ILE A 23 9.57 15.60 6.63
C ILE A 23 9.09 16.79 7.45
N GLU A 24 9.91 17.27 8.41
CA GLU A 24 9.54 18.36 9.31
C GLU A 24 9.30 19.68 8.61
N THR A 25 9.77 19.85 7.38
CA THR A 25 9.56 21.06 6.60
C THR A 25 8.66 20.85 5.39
N ALA A 26 8.08 19.66 5.25
CA ALA A 26 7.28 19.30 4.09
C ALA A 26 5.92 19.97 4.12
N ALA A 27 5.50 20.52 2.98
CA ALA A 27 4.14 21.02 2.77
C ALA A 27 3.28 20.01 2.02
N GLN A 28 3.89 19.03 1.38
CA GLN A 28 3.22 18.02 0.57
C GLN A 28 3.94 16.69 0.69
N PHE A 29 3.18 15.60 0.49
CA PHE A 29 3.73 14.26 0.38
C PHE A 29 3.25 13.62 -0.91
N ASP A 30 4.13 12.85 -1.54
CA ASP A 30 3.73 11.94 -2.61
C ASP A 30 3.10 10.72 -1.96
N VAL A 31 1.96 10.29 -2.49
CA VAL A 31 1.19 9.17 -1.93
C VAL A 31 1.21 8.01 -2.92
N LEU A 32 1.71 6.86 -2.46
CA LEU A 32 1.68 5.62 -3.21
C LEU A 32 1.31 4.47 -2.29
N PRO A 33 0.42 3.56 -2.73
CA PRO A 33 0.23 2.33 -1.98
C PRO A 33 1.52 1.52 -1.94
N GLY A 34 1.80 0.90 -0.80
CA GLY A 34 3.00 0.09 -0.62
C GLY A 34 2.72 -1.15 0.21
N GLY A 35 3.30 -2.26 -0.19
CA GLY A 35 3.20 -3.54 0.48
C GLY A 35 3.92 -4.58 -0.36
N ALA A 36 4.63 -5.50 0.29
CA ALA A 36 5.43 -6.48 -0.44
C ALA A 36 4.56 -7.34 -1.37
N GLU A 37 3.48 -7.91 -0.82
CA GLU A 37 2.60 -8.81 -1.56
C GLU A 37 1.81 -8.06 -2.64
N SER A 38 1.36 -6.85 -2.37
CA SER A 38 0.63 -6.06 -3.34
C SER A 38 1.54 -5.60 -4.47
N ASN A 39 2.80 -5.27 -4.19
CA ASN A 39 3.76 -4.87 -5.20
C ASN A 39 4.08 -6.05 -6.14
N VAL A 40 4.26 -7.25 -5.59
CA VAL A 40 4.53 -8.44 -6.39
C VAL A 40 3.35 -8.74 -7.31
N VAL A 41 2.13 -8.75 -6.79
CA VAL A 41 0.94 -9.11 -7.56
C VAL A 41 0.65 -8.05 -8.64
N ALA A 42 0.89 -6.78 -8.36
CA ALA A 42 0.72 -5.72 -9.35
C ALA A 42 1.73 -5.89 -10.50
N ALA A 43 2.98 -6.21 -10.18
CA ALA A 43 4.00 -6.44 -11.19
C ALA A 43 3.65 -7.64 -12.08
N LEU A 44 3.19 -8.74 -11.48
CA LEU A 44 2.79 -9.93 -12.22
C LEU A 44 1.57 -9.65 -13.11
N ALA A 45 0.61 -8.88 -12.64
CA ALA A 45 -0.55 -8.50 -13.43
C ALA A 45 -0.15 -7.70 -14.67
N ARG A 46 0.80 -6.79 -14.52
CA ARG A 46 1.30 -6.00 -15.65
C ARG A 46 2.04 -6.85 -16.68
N LEU A 47 2.55 -8.01 -16.26
CA LEU A 47 3.18 -8.97 -17.17
C LEU A 47 2.16 -9.90 -17.85
N GLY A 48 0.87 -9.68 -17.61
CA GLY A 48 -0.19 -10.43 -18.27
C GLY A 48 -0.67 -11.65 -17.49
N LEU A 49 -0.19 -11.86 -16.28
CA LEU A 49 -0.63 -12.98 -15.46
C LEU A 49 -1.95 -12.64 -14.75
N ARG A 50 -2.76 -13.66 -14.52
CA ARG A 50 -3.99 -13.52 -13.75
C ARG A 50 -3.63 -13.48 -12.26
N THR A 51 -4.02 -12.42 -11.57
CA THR A 51 -3.61 -12.18 -10.18
C THR A 51 -4.77 -11.73 -9.33
N ALA A 52 -4.66 -12.00 -8.01
CA ALA A 52 -5.61 -11.53 -7.02
C ALA A 52 -4.84 -11.16 -5.74
N TRP A 53 -5.32 -10.13 -5.07
CA TRP A 53 -4.81 -9.73 -3.76
C TRP A 53 -5.94 -9.84 -2.75
N CYS A 54 -5.63 -10.45 -1.59
CA CYS A 54 -6.54 -10.60 -0.48
C CYS A 54 -5.99 -9.89 0.74
N GLY A 55 -6.84 -9.21 1.46
CA GLY A 55 -6.47 -8.48 2.66
C GLY A 55 -7.64 -7.66 3.13
N ALA A 56 -7.40 -6.74 4.06
CA ALA A 56 -8.44 -5.88 4.59
C ALA A 56 -8.10 -4.42 4.30
N LEU A 57 -9.09 -3.68 3.83
CA LEU A 57 -8.97 -2.25 3.57
C LEU A 57 -10.14 -1.52 4.24
N PRO A 58 -9.90 -0.31 4.77
CA PRO A 58 -11.02 0.49 5.28
C PRO A 58 -11.94 0.92 4.14
N ASP A 59 -13.24 0.93 4.38
CA ASP A 59 -14.21 1.44 3.42
C ASP A 59 -14.24 2.96 3.51
N SER A 60 -13.21 3.58 2.95
CA SER A 60 -12.96 5.01 3.02
C SER A 60 -12.24 5.45 1.76
N PRO A 61 -12.12 6.76 1.52
CA PRO A 61 -11.35 7.24 0.38
C PRO A 61 -9.90 6.74 0.34
N LEU A 62 -9.27 6.56 1.50
CA LEU A 62 -7.89 6.07 1.57
C LEU A 62 -7.80 4.60 1.17
N GLY A 63 -8.73 3.77 1.65
CA GLY A 63 -8.79 2.37 1.24
C GLY A 63 -9.10 2.22 -0.24
N ARG A 64 -9.99 3.05 -0.77
CA ARG A 64 -10.32 3.03 -2.19
C ARG A 64 -9.15 3.50 -3.06
N LEU A 65 -8.33 4.43 -2.57
CA LEU A 65 -7.11 4.85 -3.26
C LEU A 65 -6.18 3.64 -3.48
N ALA A 66 -5.95 2.86 -2.43
CA ALA A 66 -5.12 1.68 -2.53
C ALA A 66 -5.74 0.64 -3.49
N ALA A 67 -7.04 0.40 -3.39
CA ALA A 67 -7.74 -0.54 -4.25
C ALA A 67 -7.67 -0.12 -5.72
N ASN A 68 -7.87 1.15 -6.00
CA ASN A 68 -7.82 1.66 -7.37
C ASN A 68 -6.44 1.47 -7.99
N HIS A 69 -5.40 1.65 -7.21
CA HIS A 69 -4.03 1.42 -7.69
C HIS A 69 -3.84 -0.02 -8.17
N LEU A 70 -4.34 -0.99 -7.40
CA LEU A 70 -4.27 -2.40 -7.79
C LEU A 70 -5.17 -2.70 -8.99
N ARG A 71 -6.38 -2.13 -9.05
CA ARG A 71 -7.28 -2.32 -10.19
C ARG A 71 -6.66 -1.81 -11.48
N MET A 72 -5.98 -0.68 -11.44
CA MET A 72 -5.29 -0.12 -12.61
C MET A 72 -4.20 -1.06 -13.13
N ALA A 73 -3.60 -1.85 -12.26
CA ALA A 73 -2.62 -2.85 -12.66
C ALA A 73 -3.26 -4.15 -13.17
N GLY A 74 -4.56 -4.33 -12.98
CA GLY A 74 -5.27 -5.53 -13.43
C GLY A 74 -5.45 -6.60 -12.37
N VAL A 75 -5.25 -6.27 -11.10
CA VAL A 75 -5.37 -7.22 -9.99
C VAL A 75 -6.83 -7.40 -9.61
N ASN A 76 -7.26 -8.66 -9.38
CA ASN A 76 -8.60 -8.98 -8.91
C ASN A 76 -8.68 -8.73 -7.39
N LEU A 77 -9.72 -8.01 -6.96
CA LEU A 77 -9.91 -7.60 -5.58
C LEU A 77 -11.18 -8.19 -4.94
N GLU A 78 -11.75 -9.23 -5.52
CA GLU A 78 -12.97 -9.86 -4.97
C GLU A 78 -12.76 -10.42 -3.57
N GLY A 79 -11.53 -10.81 -3.23
CA GLY A 79 -11.18 -11.35 -1.91
C GLY A 79 -10.85 -10.29 -0.86
N VAL A 80 -11.06 -9.01 -1.15
CA VAL A 80 -10.76 -7.95 -0.19
C VAL A 80 -11.90 -7.81 0.81
N HIS A 81 -11.53 -7.78 2.11
CA HIS A 81 -12.48 -7.48 3.17
C HIS A 81 -12.50 -5.97 3.42
N TRP A 82 -13.66 -5.35 3.20
CA TRP A 82 -13.84 -3.92 3.41
C TRP A 82 -14.32 -3.67 4.84
N CYS A 83 -13.51 -2.99 5.65
CA CYS A 83 -13.84 -2.70 7.04
C CYS A 83 -14.74 -1.47 7.12
N GLY A 84 -15.89 -1.59 7.80
CA GLY A 84 -16.74 -0.44 8.10
C GLY A 84 -16.11 0.48 9.14
N GLU A 85 -15.34 -0.11 10.04
CA GLU A 85 -14.59 0.63 11.06
C GLU A 85 -13.13 0.20 10.98
N GLY A 86 -12.22 1.15 11.09
CA GLY A 86 -10.81 0.88 11.01
C GLY A 86 -10.09 1.97 10.26
N ARG A 87 -8.77 1.91 10.31
CA ARG A 87 -7.93 2.92 9.69
C ARG A 87 -7.00 2.31 8.65
N MET A 88 -6.56 3.13 7.73
CA MET A 88 -5.51 2.79 6.79
C MET A 88 -4.15 2.93 7.47
N GLY A 89 -3.32 1.89 7.40
CA GLY A 89 -1.94 2.00 7.85
C GLY A 89 -1.16 2.89 6.90
N VAL A 90 -0.30 3.72 7.44
CA VAL A 90 0.55 4.61 6.64
C VAL A 90 2.01 4.50 7.10
N TYR A 91 2.93 4.83 6.23
CA TYR A 91 4.32 5.01 6.62
C TYR A 91 4.92 6.19 5.85
N PHE A 92 5.83 6.88 6.53
CA PHE A 92 6.47 8.07 6.00
C PHE A 92 7.90 7.73 5.63
N VAL A 93 8.36 8.20 4.48
CA VAL A 93 9.73 7.96 4.02
C VAL A 93 10.40 9.30 3.76
N GLU A 94 11.54 9.50 4.41
CA GLU A 94 12.42 10.63 4.15
C GLU A 94 13.67 10.07 3.48
N PHE A 95 13.77 10.25 2.17
CA PHE A 95 14.95 9.83 1.43
C PHE A 95 16.08 10.81 1.72
N ALA A 96 17.15 10.32 2.32
CA ALA A 96 18.25 11.16 2.69
C ALA A 96 19.34 11.19 1.62
N VAL A 97 20.10 12.29 1.63
CA VAL A 97 21.32 12.40 0.85
C VAL A 97 22.48 12.14 1.80
N PRO A 98 23.46 11.28 1.45
CA PRO A 98 24.60 11.03 2.34
C PRO A 98 25.25 12.33 2.79
N PRO A 99 25.69 12.44 4.07
CA PRO A 99 25.85 11.34 5.05
C PRO A 99 24.62 11.03 5.89
N ARG A 100 23.47 11.67 5.66
CA ARG A 100 22.25 11.37 6.42
C ARG A 100 21.64 10.04 5.98
N ALA A 101 21.08 9.30 6.93
CA ALA A 101 20.40 8.05 6.65
C ALA A 101 18.95 8.28 6.29
N THR A 102 18.43 7.48 5.36
CA THR A 102 16.99 7.46 5.03
C THR A 102 16.21 7.01 6.25
N GLN A 103 15.12 7.70 6.55
CA GLN A 103 14.26 7.40 7.69
C GLN A 103 12.91 6.88 7.22
N VAL A 104 12.38 5.88 7.94
CA VAL A 104 11.05 5.34 7.70
C VAL A 104 10.30 5.36 9.03
N ILE A 105 9.12 5.98 9.04
CA ILE A 105 8.28 6.09 10.21
C ILE A 105 6.97 5.38 9.93
N TYR A 106 6.66 4.32 10.70
CA TYR A 106 5.43 3.56 10.53
C TYR A 106 4.34 4.08 11.46
N ASP A 107 3.13 4.20 10.93
CA ASP A 107 1.93 4.50 11.67
C ASP A 107 0.84 3.54 11.21
N ARG A 108 0.82 2.35 11.80
CA ARG A 108 -0.03 1.25 11.36
C ARG A 108 -0.69 0.49 12.50
N ALA A 109 -0.53 0.93 13.73
CA ALA A 109 -1.14 0.28 14.89
C ALA A 109 -2.66 0.30 14.74
N ASP A 110 -3.31 -0.83 15.04
CA ASP A 110 -4.77 -0.99 14.96
C ASP A 110 -5.36 -0.63 13.60
N SER A 111 -4.58 -0.77 12.52
CA SER A 111 -5.12 -0.61 11.17
C SER A 111 -6.14 -1.71 10.89
N CYS A 112 -6.97 -1.50 9.86
CA CYS A 112 -7.94 -2.49 9.41
C CYS A 112 -7.26 -3.84 9.16
N ALA A 113 -6.11 -3.87 8.49
CA ALA A 113 -5.36 -5.08 8.23
C ALA A 113 -4.82 -5.72 9.51
N ALA A 114 -4.33 -4.91 10.45
CA ALA A 114 -3.77 -5.40 11.70
C ALA A 114 -4.84 -6.03 12.61
N ARG A 115 -6.09 -5.63 12.45
CA ARG A 115 -7.23 -6.15 13.24
C ARG A 115 -7.93 -7.34 12.59
N MET A 116 -7.48 -7.75 11.42
CA MET A 116 -8.07 -8.87 10.70
C MET A 116 -7.74 -10.18 11.40
N THR A 117 -8.77 -11.00 11.61
CA THR A 117 -8.64 -12.31 12.26
C THR A 117 -8.85 -13.45 11.28
#